data_63529386bb939de21439010f7d3e1395
#
_entry.id   63529386bb939de21439010f7d3e1395
#
_cell.length_a   1.000
_cell.length_b   1.000
_cell.length_c   1.000
_cell.angle_alpha   90.00
_cell.angle_beta   90.00
_cell.angle_gamma   90.00
#
_symmetry.space_group_name_H-M   'P 1'
#
loop_
_entity.id
_entity.type
_entity.pdbx_description
1 polymer ?
#
loop_
_entity_poly.entity_id
_entity_poly.type
_entity_poly.pdbx_seq_one_letter_code
_entity_poly.pdbx_strand_id
1 'polypeptide(L)'
;MTASLNWGWPVGVFNLEQLPFVRAYNNPTTSELIGASAASLVVLGGLAVMVILTWFGWWRPLWRDWLTSTDHKRIGIMYIVLSLVMLSRGVVEGALMRTQQATGVNGGFLTPDHFSQLFSTHGTIMIFFVAMPFVAGLINYVMPLQIGARDMSFPVMNQISLGLTVVGA
;
A
#
# COMPACT_ATOMS: atom_id res chain seq x y z
N MET A 1 9.34 31.25 -13.28
CA MET A 1 8.55 31.84 -12.17
C MET A 1 7.32 30.96 -11.99
N THR A 2 7.41 29.91 -11.21
CA THR A 2 6.29 28.99 -10.93
C THR A 2 5.60 29.47 -9.65
N ALA A 3 4.35 29.89 -9.77
CA ALA A 3 3.55 30.35 -8.65
C ALA A 3 3.32 29.19 -7.67
N SER A 4 3.93 29.25 -6.50
CA SER A 4 3.60 28.37 -5.38
C SER A 4 2.20 28.74 -4.89
N LEU A 5 1.22 27.88 -5.17
CA LEU A 5 -0.10 27.95 -4.58
C LEU A 5 0.01 27.56 -3.09
N ASN A 6 0.30 28.56 -2.25
CA ASN A 6 0.26 28.42 -0.81
C ASN A 6 -1.20 28.40 -0.32
N TRP A 7 -1.76 27.22 -0.21
CA TRP A 7 -3.00 27.03 0.55
C TRP A 7 -2.61 26.90 2.01
N GLY A 8 -2.89 27.96 2.80
CA GLY A 8 -2.53 28.05 4.22
C GLY A 8 -3.36 27.12 5.14
N TRP A 9 -3.26 25.81 4.94
CA TRP A 9 -3.85 24.83 5.82
C TRP A 9 -2.78 24.28 6.80
N PRO A 10 -3.15 23.95 8.06
CA PRO A 10 -2.19 23.52 9.09
C PRO A 10 -1.58 22.11 8.86
N VAL A 11 -1.89 21.44 7.77
CA VAL A 11 -1.48 20.05 7.47
C VAL A 11 -0.47 19.99 6.31
N GLY A 12 0.52 20.87 6.31
CA GLY A 12 1.59 20.85 5.30
C GLY A 12 1.20 21.51 3.97
N VAL A 13 2.17 22.12 3.33
CA VAL A 13 2.01 22.73 2.00
C VAL A 13 2.01 21.63 0.96
N PHE A 14 0.88 21.37 0.31
CA PHE A 14 0.84 20.49 -0.85
C PHE A 14 1.55 21.18 -2.01
N ASN A 15 2.77 20.78 -2.30
CA ASN A 15 3.56 21.29 -3.39
C ASN A 15 3.51 20.30 -4.56
N LEU A 16 2.93 20.74 -5.68
CA LEU A 16 2.86 19.95 -6.92
C LEU A 16 4.25 19.51 -7.42
N GLU A 17 5.29 20.30 -7.11
CA GLU A 17 6.68 19.97 -7.47
C GLU A 17 7.20 18.70 -6.73
N GLN A 18 6.56 18.30 -5.64
CA GLN A 18 6.92 17.08 -4.92
C GLN A 18 6.30 15.82 -5.52
N LEU A 19 5.38 15.95 -6.47
CA LEU A 19 4.84 14.79 -7.15
C LEU A 19 5.92 14.06 -7.94
N PRO A 20 5.99 12.71 -7.87
CA PRO A 20 7.05 11.92 -8.50
C PRO A 20 7.23 12.22 -9.99
N PHE A 21 6.14 12.46 -10.72
CA PHE A 21 6.17 12.77 -12.15
C PHE A 21 6.76 14.16 -12.44
N VAL A 22 6.40 15.15 -11.62
CA VAL A 22 6.88 16.53 -11.78
C VAL A 22 8.37 16.62 -11.41
N ARG A 23 8.78 15.93 -10.36
CA ARG A 23 10.19 15.85 -9.97
C ARG A 23 11.04 15.14 -11.02
N ALA A 24 10.58 14.02 -11.56
CA ALA A 24 11.28 13.30 -12.62
C ALA A 24 11.37 14.11 -13.92
N TYR A 25 10.37 14.92 -14.22
CA TYR A 25 10.40 15.83 -15.38
C TYR A 25 11.40 16.97 -15.20
N ASN A 26 11.42 17.60 -14.03
CA ASN A 26 12.28 18.75 -13.74
C ASN A 26 13.75 18.35 -13.47
N ASN A 27 13.97 17.19 -12.85
CA ASN A 27 15.29 16.68 -12.50
C ASN A 27 15.37 15.17 -12.81
N PRO A 28 15.67 14.77 -14.04
CA PRO A 28 15.64 13.36 -14.47
C PRO A 28 16.84 12.57 -13.92
N THR A 29 16.98 12.50 -12.59
CA THR A 29 17.94 11.61 -11.96
C THR A 29 17.40 10.17 -11.95
N THR A 30 18.30 9.19 -11.83
CA THR A 30 17.89 7.77 -11.80
C THR A 30 16.92 7.49 -10.67
N SER A 31 17.10 8.12 -9.51
CA SER A 31 16.20 7.95 -8.35
C SER A 31 14.82 8.56 -8.58
N GLU A 32 14.71 9.71 -9.25
CA GLU A 32 13.41 10.32 -9.58
C GLU A 32 12.67 9.52 -10.66
N LEU A 33 13.40 8.97 -11.64
CA LEU A 33 12.82 8.08 -12.65
C LEU A 33 12.28 6.79 -12.05
N ILE A 34 12.97 6.22 -11.05
CA ILE A 34 12.47 5.04 -10.30
C ILE A 34 11.19 5.39 -9.54
N GLY A 35 11.16 6.54 -8.85
CA GLY A 35 9.96 7.00 -8.15
C GLY A 35 8.78 7.23 -9.09
N ALA A 36 9.01 7.86 -10.23
CA ALA A 36 7.98 8.10 -11.25
C ALA A 36 7.47 6.80 -11.89
N SER A 37 8.37 5.85 -12.17
CA SER A 37 7.98 4.54 -12.72
C SER A 37 7.16 3.72 -11.72
N ALA A 38 7.53 3.72 -10.44
CA ALA A 38 6.77 3.08 -9.38
C ALA A 38 5.36 3.69 -9.24
N ALA A 39 5.28 5.03 -9.23
CA ALA A 39 3.99 5.72 -9.18
C ALA A 39 3.11 5.43 -10.40
N SER A 40 3.70 5.39 -11.62
CA SER A 40 2.95 5.04 -12.83
C SER A 40 2.43 3.61 -12.81
N LEU A 41 3.21 2.65 -12.31
CA LEU A 41 2.75 1.26 -12.15
C LEU A 41 1.56 1.14 -11.19
N VAL A 42 1.58 1.88 -10.08
CA VAL A 42 0.45 1.90 -9.13
C VAL A 42 -0.81 2.49 -9.78
N VAL A 43 -0.68 3.63 -10.47
CA VAL A 43 -1.81 4.28 -11.15
C VAL A 43 -2.36 3.39 -12.28
N LEU A 44 -1.50 2.88 -13.15
CA LEU A 44 -1.91 2.00 -14.25
C LEU A 44 -2.50 0.68 -13.73
N GLY A 45 -1.92 0.09 -12.69
CA GLY A 45 -2.45 -1.09 -12.03
C GLY A 45 -3.84 -0.84 -11.44
N GLY A 46 -4.03 0.28 -10.75
CA GLY A 46 -5.34 0.69 -10.23
C GLY A 46 -6.38 0.91 -11.34
N LEU A 47 -5.99 1.58 -12.42
CA LEU A 47 -6.86 1.77 -13.59
C LEU A 47 -7.20 0.43 -14.26
N ALA A 48 -6.24 -0.47 -14.42
CA ALA A 48 -6.48 -1.80 -14.97
C ALA A 48 -7.48 -2.59 -14.11
N VAL A 49 -7.32 -2.57 -12.79
CA VAL A 49 -8.28 -3.21 -11.87
C VAL A 49 -9.68 -2.60 -12.01
N MET A 50 -9.79 -1.26 -12.08
CA MET A 50 -11.08 -0.60 -12.30
C MET A 50 -11.72 -0.99 -13.63
N VAL A 51 -10.94 -1.05 -14.71
CA VAL A 51 -11.44 -1.48 -16.03
C VAL A 51 -11.91 -2.93 -15.98
N ILE A 52 -11.15 -3.82 -15.35
CA ILE A 52 -11.51 -5.24 -15.21
C ILE A 52 -12.82 -5.38 -14.41
N LEU A 53 -12.94 -4.71 -13.27
CA LEU A 53 -14.14 -4.73 -12.43
C LEU A 53 -15.38 -4.22 -13.17
N THR A 54 -15.22 -3.15 -13.98
CA THR A 54 -16.32 -2.62 -14.79
C THR A 54 -16.68 -3.53 -15.93
N TRP A 55 -15.71 -4.10 -16.63
CA TRP A 55 -15.95 -5.02 -17.75
C TRP A 55 -16.68 -6.27 -17.33
N PHE A 56 -16.27 -6.89 -16.22
CA PHE A 56 -16.90 -8.10 -15.67
C PHE A 56 -18.14 -7.81 -14.82
N GLY A 57 -18.46 -6.55 -14.55
CA GLY A 57 -19.60 -6.17 -13.71
C GLY A 57 -19.45 -6.59 -12.25
N TRP A 58 -18.22 -6.80 -11.78
CA TRP A 58 -17.92 -7.32 -10.44
C TRP A 58 -18.03 -6.30 -9.31
N TRP A 59 -18.46 -5.07 -9.61
CA TRP A 59 -18.66 -4.02 -8.59
C TRP A 59 -19.70 -4.39 -7.54
N ARG A 60 -20.85 -4.97 -7.98
CA ARG A 60 -21.92 -5.37 -7.05
C ARG A 60 -21.48 -6.48 -6.10
N PRO A 61 -20.95 -7.64 -6.55
CA PRO A 61 -20.47 -8.69 -5.65
C PRO A 61 -19.29 -8.22 -4.80
N LEU A 62 -18.36 -7.43 -5.35
CA LEU A 62 -17.27 -6.88 -4.57
C LEU A 62 -17.75 -6.03 -3.41
N TRP A 63 -18.69 -5.10 -3.69
CA TRP A 63 -19.21 -4.21 -2.65
C TRP A 63 -20.08 -4.97 -1.64
N ARG A 64 -21.09 -5.71 -2.12
CA ARG A 64 -22.11 -6.34 -1.28
C ARG A 64 -21.63 -7.57 -0.55
N ASP A 65 -20.82 -8.40 -1.20
CA ASP A 65 -20.46 -9.72 -0.66
C ASP A 65 -19.11 -9.71 0.05
N TRP A 66 -18.23 -8.74 -0.25
CA TRP A 66 -16.91 -8.63 0.34
C TRP A 66 -16.75 -7.38 1.21
N LEU A 67 -16.82 -6.19 0.63
CA LEU A 67 -16.49 -4.94 1.34
C LEU A 67 -17.48 -4.58 2.47
N THR A 68 -18.72 -5.03 2.41
CA THR A 68 -19.72 -4.81 3.47
C THR A 68 -20.03 -6.06 4.29
N SER A 69 -19.30 -7.15 4.04
CA SER A 69 -19.51 -8.41 4.77
C SER A 69 -18.99 -8.32 6.19
N THR A 70 -19.77 -8.82 7.14
CA THR A 70 -19.37 -8.99 8.54
C THR A 70 -18.88 -10.40 8.86
N ASP A 71 -18.84 -11.30 7.87
CA ASP A 71 -18.37 -12.68 8.02
C ASP A 71 -16.85 -12.70 8.29
N HIS A 72 -16.46 -13.28 9.43
CA HIS A 72 -15.07 -13.40 9.88
C HIS A 72 -14.16 -14.07 8.85
N LYS A 73 -14.68 -15.04 8.05
CA LYS A 73 -13.89 -15.73 7.02
C LYS A 73 -13.52 -14.79 5.88
N ARG A 74 -14.50 -14.01 5.40
CA ARG A 74 -14.26 -13.03 4.32
C ARG A 74 -13.33 -11.92 4.78
N ILE A 75 -13.54 -11.40 5.99
CA ILE A 75 -12.67 -10.39 6.59
C ILE A 75 -11.25 -10.93 6.75
N GLY A 76 -11.10 -12.17 7.25
CA GLY A 76 -9.79 -12.82 7.37
C GLY A 76 -9.06 -12.95 6.03
N ILE A 77 -9.76 -13.38 4.98
CA ILE A 77 -9.19 -13.46 3.62
C ILE A 77 -8.79 -12.07 3.10
N MET A 78 -9.62 -11.04 3.31
CA MET A 78 -9.29 -9.68 2.88
C MET A 78 -8.04 -9.14 3.58
N TYR A 79 -7.85 -9.41 4.86
CA TYR A 79 -6.61 -9.08 5.58
C TYR A 79 -5.39 -9.79 5.00
N ILE A 80 -5.51 -11.09 4.70
CA ILE A 80 -4.42 -11.86 4.08
C ILE A 80 -4.08 -11.32 2.70
N VAL A 81 -5.09 -11.04 1.85
CA VAL A 81 -4.87 -10.46 0.52
C VAL A 81 -4.19 -9.09 0.62
N LEU A 82 -4.66 -8.21 1.52
CA LEU A 82 -4.02 -6.92 1.76
C LEU A 82 -2.54 -7.09 2.14
N SER A 83 -2.25 -7.99 3.09
CA SER A 83 -0.87 -8.25 3.53
C SER A 83 0.02 -8.78 2.40
N LEU A 84 -0.49 -9.64 1.51
CA LEU A 84 0.26 -10.15 0.37
C LEU A 84 0.53 -9.07 -0.69
N VAL A 85 -0.42 -8.18 -0.92
CA VAL A 85 -0.22 -7.01 -1.80
C VAL A 85 0.88 -6.10 -1.22
N MET A 86 0.81 -5.80 0.08
CA MET A 86 1.84 -4.97 0.73
C MET A 86 3.18 -5.69 0.83
N LEU A 87 3.20 -7.01 0.98
CA LEU A 87 4.42 -7.81 0.91
C LEU A 87 5.11 -7.67 -0.46
N SER A 88 4.36 -7.74 -1.56
CA SER A 88 4.93 -7.57 -2.90
C SER A 88 5.62 -6.21 -3.06
N ARG A 89 5.02 -5.14 -2.55
CA ARG A 89 5.62 -3.81 -2.48
C ARG A 89 6.88 -3.81 -1.62
N GLY A 90 6.81 -4.38 -0.40
CA GLY A 90 7.94 -4.47 0.51
C GLY A 90 9.13 -5.24 -0.08
N VAL A 91 8.88 -6.33 -0.83
CA VAL A 91 9.93 -7.09 -1.54
C VAL A 91 10.64 -6.21 -2.59
N VAL A 92 9.89 -5.42 -3.36
CA VAL A 92 10.49 -4.50 -4.34
C VAL A 92 11.36 -3.45 -3.65
N GLU A 93 10.87 -2.82 -2.58
CA GLU A 93 11.64 -1.83 -1.80
C GLU A 93 12.91 -2.46 -1.21
N GLY A 94 12.82 -3.66 -0.65
CA GLY A 94 13.95 -4.42 -0.12
C GLY A 94 14.98 -4.77 -1.19
N ALA A 95 14.54 -5.18 -2.39
CA ALA A 95 15.40 -5.46 -3.53
C ALA A 95 16.16 -4.20 -4.00
N LEU A 96 15.47 -3.06 -4.10
CA LEU A 96 16.10 -1.78 -4.45
C LEU A 96 17.17 -1.37 -3.44
N MET A 97 16.88 -1.45 -2.14
CA MET A 97 17.85 -1.16 -1.08
C MET A 97 19.06 -2.10 -1.16
N ARG A 98 18.83 -3.39 -1.39
CA ARG A 98 19.92 -4.37 -1.50
C ARG A 98 20.80 -4.14 -2.72
N THR A 99 20.19 -3.81 -3.86
CA THR A 99 20.92 -3.45 -5.09
C THR A 99 21.76 -2.19 -4.87
N GLN A 100 21.20 -1.17 -4.22
CA GLN A 100 21.93 0.05 -3.85
C GLN A 100 23.16 -0.26 -3.00
N GLN A 101 23.01 -1.11 -1.99
CA GLN A 101 24.13 -1.51 -1.12
C GLN A 101 25.22 -2.29 -1.87
N ALA A 102 24.81 -3.14 -2.82
CA ALA A 102 25.76 -3.91 -3.64
C ALA A 102 26.56 -3.04 -4.61
N THR A 103 25.96 -1.95 -5.11
CA THR A 103 26.60 -1.03 -6.08
C THR A 103 27.20 0.22 -5.44
N GLY A 104 27.02 0.40 -4.14
CA GLY A 104 27.32 1.64 -3.40
C GLY A 104 28.80 2.06 -3.38
N VAL A 105 29.74 1.17 -3.66
CA VAL A 105 31.18 1.49 -3.71
C VAL A 105 31.50 2.56 -4.78
N ASN A 106 30.67 2.68 -5.84
CA ASN A 106 30.84 3.62 -6.94
C ASN A 106 29.75 4.71 -6.98
N GLY A 107 29.12 5.01 -5.83
CA GLY A 107 28.12 6.08 -5.71
C GLY A 107 26.66 5.65 -5.86
N GLY A 108 26.39 4.40 -6.26
CA GLY A 108 25.02 3.87 -6.35
C GLY A 108 24.08 4.65 -7.28
N PHE A 109 22.82 4.23 -7.36
CA PHE A 109 21.78 4.85 -8.21
C PHE A 109 20.71 5.63 -7.42
N LEU A 110 20.64 5.43 -6.10
CA LEU A 110 19.74 6.16 -5.22
C LEU A 110 20.46 7.30 -4.51
N THR A 111 19.79 8.43 -4.38
CA THR A 111 20.27 9.51 -3.51
C THR A 111 20.17 9.10 -2.03
N PRO A 112 21.01 9.63 -1.12
CA PRO A 112 20.95 9.31 0.31
C PRO A 112 19.57 9.56 0.93
N ASP A 113 18.91 10.65 0.53
CA ASP A 113 17.56 10.98 1.02
C ASP A 113 16.51 9.96 0.56
N HIS A 114 16.58 9.55 -0.71
CA HIS A 114 15.66 8.53 -1.24
C HIS A 114 15.90 7.16 -0.59
N PHE A 115 17.16 6.79 -0.36
CA PHE A 115 17.49 5.56 0.36
C PHE A 115 16.92 5.58 1.79
N SER A 116 17.07 6.68 2.51
CA SER A 116 16.52 6.86 3.86
C SER A 116 14.99 6.74 3.88
N GLN A 117 14.31 7.32 2.90
CA GLN A 117 12.85 7.20 2.75
C GLN A 117 12.44 5.75 2.49
N LEU A 118 13.11 5.06 1.56
CA LEU A 118 12.84 3.64 1.27
C LEU A 118 13.06 2.75 2.50
N PHE A 119 14.11 2.99 3.26
CA PHE A 119 14.40 2.24 4.48
C PHE A 119 13.28 2.39 5.52
N SER A 120 12.85 3.64 5.78
CA SER A 120 11.78 3.92 6.74
C SER A 120 10.44 3.36 6.28
N THR A 121 10.12 3.52 5.00
CA THR A 121 8.87 3.02 4.41
C THR A 121 8.82 1.49 4.42
N HIS A 122 9.92 0.83 4.01
CA HIS A 122 10.02 -0.62 4.05
C HIS A 122 9.80 -1.18 5.46
N GLY A 123 10.47 -0.61 6.48
CA GLY A 123 10.30 -1.05 7.86
C GLY A 123 8.85 -0.91 8.36
N THR A 124 8.22 0.22 8.08
CA THR A 124 6.82 0.49 8.44
C THR A 124 5.87 -0.49 7.74
N ILE A 125 6.03 -0.69 6.44
CA ILE A 125 5.16 -1.59 5.64
C ILE A 125 5.29 -3.02 6.14
N MET A 126 6.50 -3.52 6.34
CA MET A 126 6.73 -4.91 6.74
C MET A 126 6.12 -5.25 8.10
N ILE A 127 6.08 -4.30 9.04
CA ILE A 127 5.50 -4.53 10.36
C ILE A 127 4.00 -4.27 10.34
N PHE A 128 3.56 -3.06 9.95
CA PHE A 128 2.17 -2.63 10.12
C PHE A 128 1.22 -3.08 9.01
N PHE A 129 1.72 -3.33 7.81
CA PHE A 129 0.87 -3.69 6.67
C PHE A 129 1.12 -5.09 6.11
N VAL A 130 2.19 -5.76 6.53
CA VAL A 130 2.43 -7.17 6.20
C VAL A 130 2.20 -8.04 7.43
N ALA A 131 3.03 -7.94 8.46
CA ALA A 131 3.01 -8.87 9.57
C ALA A 131 1.70 -8.77 10.38
N MET A 132 1.28 -7.57 10.80
CA MET A 132 0.07 -7.39 11.59
C MET A 132 -1.21 -7.80 10.85
N PRO A 133 -1.49 -7.35 9.62
CA PRO A 133 -2.68 -7.77 8.90
C PRO A 133 -2.68 -9.26 8.57
N PHE A 134 -1.53 -9.85 8.28
CA PHE A 134 -1.43 -11.30 8.04
C PHE A 134 -1.84 -12.10 9.27
N VAL A 135 -1.30 -11.77 10.44
CA VAL A 135 -1.65 -12.42 11.70
C VAL A 135 -3.11 -12.18 12.05
N ALA A 136 -3.61 -10.93 11.91
CA ALA A 136 -5.02 -10.61 12.12
C ALA A 136 -5.94 -11.42 11.18
N GLY A 137 -5.55 -11.57 9.93
CA GLY A 137 -6.27 -12.38 8.94
C GLY A 137 -6.34 -13.85 9.34
N LEU A 138 -5.21 -14.43 9.77
CA LEU A 138 -5.17 -15.82 10.27
C LEU A 138 -6.04 -16.01 11.52
N ILE A 139 -5.94 -15.11 12.48
CA ILE A 139 -6.75 -15.16 13.71
C ILE A 139 -8.23 -15.09 13.36
N ASN A 140 -8.64 -14.15 12.54
CA ASN A 140 -10.03 -14.00 12.10
C ASN A 140 -10.56 -15.24 11.37
N TYR A 141 -9.74 -15.89 10.57
CA TYR A 141 -10.15 -17.05 9.81
C TYR A 141 -10.16 -18.33 10.65
N VAL A 142 -9.09 -18.59 11.40
CA VAL A 142 -8.82 -19.90 12.05
C VAL A 142 -9.47 -19.99 13.43
N MET A 143 -9.40 -18.93 14.24
CA MET A 143 -9.79 -18.99 15.64
C MET A 143 -11.28 -19.33 15.86
N PRO A 144 -12.25 -18.71 15.16
CA PRO A 144 -13.66 -19.09 15.30
C PRO A 144 -13.92 -20.53 14.89
N LEU A 145 -13.19 -21.02 13.88
CA LEU A 145 -13.32 -22.42 13.43
C LEU A 145 -12.82 -23.42 14.50
N GLN A 146 -11.71 -23.09 15.16
CA GLN A 146 -11.14 -23.95 16.21
C GLN A 146 -12.02 -24.07 17.46
N ILE A 147 -12.67 -22.99 17.84
CA ILE A 147 -13.57 -22.96 19.03
C ILE A 147 -15.02 -23.33 18.70
N GLY A 148 -15.33 -23.58 17.41
CA GLY A 148 -16.68 -23.92 16.94
C GLY A 148 -17.67 -22.75 17.05
N ALA A 149 -17.19 -21.50 17.11
CA ALA A 149 -18.04 -20.32 17.11
C ALA A 149 -18.56 -20.03 15.69
N ARG A 150 -19.81 -19.51 15.62
CA ARG A 150 -20.41 -19.12 14.34
C ARG A 150 -19.77 -17.87 13.74
N ASP A 151 -19.38 -16.92 14.61
CA ASP A 151 -18.81 -15.64 14.21
C ASP A 151 -17.99 -15.02 15.35
N MET A 152 -17.32 -13.90 15.07
CA MET A 152 -16.59 -13.10 16.07
C MET A 152 -17.53 -12.36 17.00
N SER A 153 -17.05 -12.02 18.22
CA SER A 153 -17.87 -11.32 19.22
C SER A 153 -18.33 -9.94 18.77
N PHE A 154 -17.55 -9.24 17.94
CA PHE A 154 -17.83 -7.87 17.44
C PHE A 154 -17.60 -7.77 15.92
N PRO A 155 -18.48 -8.34 15.08
CA PRO A 155 -18.26 -8.43 13.64
C PRO A 155 -18.18 -7.08 12.94
N VAL A 156 -18.99 -6.09 13.37
CA VAL A 156 -18.97 -4.74 12.79
C VAL A 156 -17.65 -4.02 13.09
N MET A 157 -17.15 -4.12 14.32
CA MET A 157 -15.86 -3.52 14.71
C MET A 157 -14.69 -4.13 13.91
N ASN A 158 -14.75 -5.43 13.65
CA ASN A 158 -13.77 -6.13 12.85
C ASN A 158 -13.76 -5.63 11.41
N GLN A 159 -14.93 -5.39 10.82
CA GLN A 159 -15.07 -4.80 9.49
C GLN A 159 -14.52 -3.36 9.43
N ILE A 160 -14.83 -2.54 10.43
CA ILE A 160 -14.29 -1.16 10.54
C ILE A 160 -12.77 -1.19 10.65
N SER A 161 -12.22 -2.09 11.45
CA SER A 161 -10.76 -2.26 11.61
C SER A 161 -10.08 -2.58 10.28
N LEU A 162 -10.65 -3.48 9.49
CA LEU A 162 -10.15 -3.76 8.14
C LEU A 162 -10.20 -2.50 7.25
N GLY A 163 -11.32 -1.78 7.26
CA GLY A 163 -11.48 -0.55 6.48
C GLY A 163 -10.42 0.50 6.83
N LEU A 164 -10.17 0.72 8.13
CA LEU A 164 -9.13 1.64 8.59
C LEU A 164 -7.72 1.18 8.18
N THR A 165 -7.46 -0.14 8.24
CA THR A 165 -6.17 -0.69 7.79
C THR A 165 -5.94 -0.48 6.29
N VAL A 166 -6.98 -0.69 5.46
CA VAL A 166 -6.90 -0.45 4.01
C VAL A 166 -6.67 1.02 3.69
N VAL A 167 -7.34 1.93 4.41
CA VAL A 167 -7.16 3.40 4.20
C VAL A 167 -5.77 3.86 4.64
N GLY A 168 -5.18 3.21 5.64
CA GLY A 168 -3.84 3.54 6.14
C GLY A 168 -2.70 2.95 5.31
N ALA A 169 -2.96 1.97 4.42
CA ALA A 169 -1.96 1.27 3.62
C ALA A 169 -1.63 2.02 2.32
#